data_fa0f61bd3e81b41e762fdf32c4b84e26
#
_entry.id   fa0f61bd3e81b41e762fdf32c4b84e26
#
_cell.length_a   1.000
_cell.length_b   1.000
_cell.length_c   1.000
_cell.angle_alpha   90.00
_cell.angle_beta   90.00
_cell.angle_gamma   90.00
#
_symmetry.space_group_name_H-M   'P 1'
#
loop_
_entity.id
_entity.type
_entity.pdbx_description
1 polymer ?
#
loop_
_entity_poly.entity_id
_entity_poly.type
_entity_poly.pdbx_seq_one_letter_code
_entity_poly.pdbx_strand_id
1 'polypeptide(L)'
;MNQALAGVRVLDLTHMLSGPYGSMILADLGAETIKVEPCHGEGTRKLLASDPNNSLDGMGAYFITLNRNKKSVAIDLKTQQGLALFTDLITQVDIVISNFGAGVPERLGIDYVSLAKANPRIITCTISGFGSDGPGSKRPAFDQVAQAMGGGMSITGPDANTMVRAGIPIGDLGGGMFGVMGILTALYERERSGVGQHVDISMLDCQISMLNYMATMHFLSGEDPYPIGNSHFVHVPYNTFTCSDGFIVIAVITDNFWQNLKQVIDCPDFDDPKYDTQPGRWQDQDLINQHLNRLLSENTCEHWLRQLQAKRIPCAPVNTLSQALADTQVLHRNMVVDLKHPNGKATKGPGNPIKLSRSTDQPFTPAPTLGQHTDEVMSQLLNLSVKQIDQLKKQGIIK
;
A
#
# COMPACT_ATOMS: atom_id res chain seq x y z
N MET A 1 20.21 18.33 0.71
CA MET A 1 20.24 16.96 1.26
C MET A 1 19.75 16.03 0.16
N ASN A 2 20.48 14.97 -0.16
CA ASN A 2 20.13 14.07 -1.27
C ASN A 2 18.98 13.13 -0.85
N GLN A 3 17.82 13.35 -1.43
CA GLN A 3 16.76 12.34 -1.45
C GLN A 3 17.06 11.33 -2.58
N ALA A 4 16.65 10.08 -2.40
CA ALA A 4 17.02 8.99 -3.32
C ALA A 4 16.55 9.22 -4.77
N LEU A 5 15.37 9.84 -4.94
CA LEU A 5 14.78 10.15 -6.25
C LEU A 5 14.84 11.64 -6.59
N ALA A 6 15.76 12.42 -5.96
CA ALA A 6 15.93 13.81 -6.31
C ALA A 6 16.32 13.96 -7.80
N GLY A 7 15.59 14.80 -8.52
CA GLY A 7 15.76 15.02 -9.96
C GLY A 7 14.87 14.12 -10.83
N VAL A 8 14.20 13.12 -10.26
CA VAL A 8 13.16 12.35 -10.97
C VAL A 8 11.83 13.08 -10.90
N ARG A 9 11.16 13.23 -12.04
CA ARG A 9 9.85 13.89 -12.14
C ARG A 9 8.77 12.93 -12.60
N VAL A 10 7.62 12.93 -11.87
CA VAL A 10 6.49 12.03 -12.08
C VAL A 10 5.24 12.84 -12.42
N LEU A 11 4.54 12.50 -13.50
CA LEU A 11 3.15 12.91 -13.73
C LEU A 11 2.22 11.80 -13.18
N ASP A 12 1.43 12.16 -12.20
CA ASP A 12 0.49 11.28 -11.51
C ASP A 12 -0.95 11.54 -12.02
N LEU A 13 -1.42 10.68 -12.92
CA LEU A 13 -2.80 10.68 -13.45
C LEU A 13 -3.73 9.76 -12.66
N THR A 14 -3.29 9.27 -11.51
CA THR A 14 -4.00 8.25 -10.76
C THR A 14 -5.16 8.81 -9.94
N HIS A 15 -6.12 7.95 -9.63
CA HIS A 15 -7.25 8.24 -8.78
C HIS A 15 -7.52 7.07 -7.82
N MET A 16 -8.41 7.24 -6.86
CA MET A 16 -8.70 6.26 -5.82
C MET A 16 -7.48 5.94 -4.94
N LEU A 17 -7.02 4.66 -4.84
CA LEU A 17 -6.02 4.25 -3.85
C LEU A 17 -4.72 3.70 -4.47
N SER A 18 -4.80 2.68 -5.31
CA SER A 18 -3.65 1.89 -5.75
C SER A 18 -2.54 2.76 -6.35
N GLY A 19 -2.86 3.52 -7.40
CA GLY A 19 -1.93 4.42 -8.06
C GLY A 19 -1.48 5.60 -7.18
N PRO A 20 -2.41 6.32 -6.50
CA PRO A 20 -2.03 7.39 -5.57
C PRO A 20 -1.11 6.94 -4.43
N TYR A 21 -1.25 5.70 -3.94
CA TYR A 21 -0.35 5.12 -2.96
C TYR A 21 1.06 4.90 -3.54
N GLY A 22 1.16 4.36 -4.75
CA GLY A 22 2.45 4.20 -5.44
C GLY A 22 3.13 5.54 -5.70
N SER A 23 2.42 6.52 -6.27
CA SER A 23 2.98 7.84 -6.56
C SER A 23 3.33 8.63 -5.29
N MET A 24 2.63 8.41 -4.17
CA MET A 24 3.00 8.96 -2.85
C MET A 24 4.33 8.37 -2.37
N ILE A 25 4.56 7.06 -2.52
CA ILE A 25 5.85 6.45 -2.14
C ILE A 25 6.99 7.08 -2.95
N LEU A 26 6.81 7.30 -4.25
CA LEU A 26 7.82 7.97 -5.08
C LEU A 26 8.08 9.41 -4.60
N ALA A 27 7.01 10.15 -4.26
CA ALA A 27 7.11 11.49 -3.70
C ALA A 27 7.84 11.52 -2.34
N ASP A 28 7.53 10.58 -1.45
CA ASP A 28 8.19 10.44 -0.15
C ASP A 28 9.68 10.09 -0.29
N LEU A 29 10.08 9.44 -1.38
CA LEU A 29 11.47 9.14 -1.71
C LEU A 29 12.18 10.29 -2.44
N GLY A 30 11.49 11.39 -2.71
CA GLY A 30 12.06 12.63 -3.24
C GLY A 30 11.82 12.91 -4.71
N ALA A 31 11.00 12.11 -5.40
CA ALA A 31 10.57 12.46 -6.75
C ALA A 31 9.64 13.69 -6.75
N GLU A 32 9.86 14.62 -7.67
CA GLU A 32 8.90 15.70 -7.91
C GLU A 32 7.63 15.11 -8.55
N THR A 33 6.61 14.88 -7.73
CA THR A 33 5.36 14.23 -8.17
C THR A 33 4.29 15.28 -8.41
N ILE A 34 3.84 15.38 -9.66
CA ILE A 34 2.84 16.33 -10.14
C ILE A 34 1.56 15.57 -10.45
N LYS A 35 0.55 15.71 -9.57
CA LYS A 35 -0.77 15.15 -9.79
C LYS A 35 -1.52 15.96 -10.83
N VAL A 36 -1.84 15.34 -11.96
CA VAL A 36 -2.63 15.94 -13.04
C VAL A 36 -4.08 15.51 -12.89
N GLU A 37 -4.96 16.48 -12.73
CA GLU A 37 -6.37 16.26 -12.44
C GLU A 37 -7.26 16.98 -13.46
N PRO A 38 -8.50 16.51 -13.70
CA PRO A 38 -9.49 17.32 -14.41
C PRO A 38 -9.81 18.61 -13.62
N CYS A 39 -10.27 19.65 -14.29
CA CYS A 39 -10.54 20.96 -13.67
C CYS A 39 -11.56 20.95 -12.52
N HIS A 40 -12.34 19.86 -12.38
CA HIS A 40 -13.26 19.64 -11.27
C HIS A 40 -12.67 18.76 -10.14
N GLY A 41 -11.42 18.31 -10.28
CA GLY A 41 -10.73 17.42 -9.34
C GLY A 41 -11.09 15.94 -9.53
N GLU A 42 -10.24 15.07 -9.01
CA GLU A 42 -10.51 13.63 -8.99
C GLU A 42 -11.46 13.25 -7.83
N GLY A 43 -12.03 12.02 -7.91
CA GLY A 43 -13.14 11.61 -7.07
C GLY A 43 -12.87 11.62 -5.56
N THR A 44 -11.64 11.28 -5.15
CA THR A 44 -11.32 11.18 -3.71
C THR A 44 -11.23 12.53 -3.01
N ARG A 45 -11.13 13.64 -3.75
CA ARG A 45 -11.23 14.98 -3.15
C ARG A 45 -12.55 15.22 -2.44
N LYS A 46 -13.63 14.58 -2.94
CA LYS A 46 -14.99 14.70 -2.37
C LYS A 46 -15.27 13.63 -1.32
N LEU A 47 -14.47 12.56 -1.32
CA LEU A 47 -14.69 11.43 -0.41
C LEU A 47 -14.37 11.88 1.03
N LEU A 48 -15.35 11.75 1.92
CA LEU A 48 -15.31 12.20 3.31
C LEU A 48 -15.07 13.71 3.53
N ALA A 49 -15.04 14.53 2.48
CA ALA A 49 -14.71 15.95 2.59
C ALA A 49 -15.72 16.75 3.45
N SER A 50 -16.98 16.33 3.46
CA SER A 50 -18.05 16.94 4.27
C SER A 50 -18.24 16.31 5.65
N ASP A 51 -17.50 15.25 5.97
CA ASP A 51 -17.55 14.60 7.29
C ASP A 51 -16.53 15.27 8.23
N PRO A 52 -16.98 16.00 9.27
CA PRO A 52 -16.08 16.71 10.17
C PRO A 52 -15.19 15.77 11.01
N ASN A 53 -15.57 14.50 11.18
CA ASN A 53 -14.79 13.53 11.92
C ASN A 53 -13.68 12.87 11.06
N ASN A 54 -13.84 12.89 9.74
CA ASN A 54 -12.96 12.23 8.79
C ASN A 54 -12.39 13.19 7.75
N SER A 55 -12.43 14.50 8.00
CA SER A 55 -11.84 15.52 7.15
C SER A 55 -11.06 16.57 7.96
N LEU A 56 -10.12 17.21 7.30
CA LEU A 56 -9.40 18.36 7.81
C LEU A 56 -9.71 19.54 6.89
N ASP A 57 -10.61 20.41 7.34
CA ASP A 57 -11.01 21.62 6.65
C ASP A 57 -11.50 21.41 5.21
N GLY A 58 -12.40 20.44 5.04
CA GLY A 58 -12.98 20.09 3.75
C GLY A 58 -12.11 19.19 2.85
N MET A 59 -10.97 18.74 3.35
CA MET A 59 -10.14 17.75 2.68
C MET A 59 -10.25 16.41 3.43
N GLY A 60 -10.85 15.39 2.81
CA GLY A 60 -11.08 14.10 3.43
C GLY A 60 -9.78 13.33 3.75
N ALA A 61 -9.79 12.54 4.82
CA ALA A 61 -8.63 11.75 5.27
C ALA A 61 -8.03 10.88 4.16
N TYR A 62 -8.87 10.37 3.28
CA TYR A 62 -8.43 9.55 2.14
C TYR A 62 -7.51 10.33 1.22
N PHE A 63 -7.90 11.56 0.83
CA PHE A 63 -7.09 12.41 -0.05
C PHE A 63 -5.83 12.92 0.64
N ILE A 64 -5.93 13.36 1.89
CA ILE A 64 -4.79 13.87 2.68
C ILE A 64 -3.69 12.83 2.78
N THR A 65 -4.06 11.58 3.09
CA THR A 65 -3.09 10.49 3.30
C THR A 65 -2.31 10.18 2.03
N LEU A 66 -2.97 10.16 0.87
CA LEU A 66 -2.40 9.66 -0.38
C LEU A 66 -1.71 10.74 -1.24
N ASN A 67 -1.87 12.03 -0.89
CA ASN A 67 -1.42 13.10 -1.78
C ASN A 67 -0.44 14.09 -1.13
N ARG A 68 0.11 13.75 0.04
CA ARG A 68 1.25 14.48 0.61
C ARG A 68 2.45 14.49 -0.33
N ASN A 69 3.28 15.48 -0.25
CA ASN A 69 4.48 15.67 -1.08
C ASN A 69 4.22 15.79 -2.59
N LYS A 70 2.97 15.96 -3.01
CA LYS A 70 2.61 16.13 -4.42
C LYS A 70 2.28 17.59 -4.72
N LYS A 71 2.54 18.01 -5.95
CA LYS A 71 1.96 19.20 -6.58
C LYS A 71 0.62 18.83 -7.22
N SER A 72 -0.32 19.76 -7.35
CA SER A 72 -1.57 19.57 -8.10
C SER A 72 -1.63 20.54 -9.27
N VAL A 73 -1.89 20.00 -10.44
CA VAL A 73 -2.13 20.71 -11.70
C VAL A 73 -3.48 20.27 -12.25
N ALA A 74 -4.33 21.20 -12.60
CA ALA A 74 -5.64 20.91 -13.15
C ALA A 74 -5.63 21.22 -14.67
N ILE A 75 -5.83 20.17 -15.49
CA ILE A 75 -5.85 20.21 -16.96
C ILE A 75 -7.04 19.39 -17.48
N ASP A 76 -7.81 19.96 -18.42
CA ASP A 76 -8.83 19.21 -19.14
C ASP A 76 -8.22 18.44 -20.33
N LEU A 77 -7.81 17.20 -20.10
CA LEU A 77 -7.23 16.30 -21.11
C LEU A 77 -8.23 15.87 -22.20
N LYS A 78 -9.50 16.22 -22.09
CA LYS A 78 -10.50 15.94 -23.13
C LYS A 78 -10.46 16.98 -24.25
N THR A 79 -9.84 18.12 -24.01
CA THR A 79 -9.65 19.17 -25.02
C THR A 79 -8.34 18.96 -25.77
N GLN A 80 -8.32 19.35 -27.05
CA GLN A 80 -7.11 19.27 -27.85
C GLN A 80 -5.98 20.12 -27.25
N GLN A 81 -6.30 21.29 -26.72
CA GLN A 81 -5.35 22.19 -26.06
C GLN A 81 -4.79 21.61 -24.77
N GLY A 82 -5.64 21.02 -23.93
CA GLY A 82 -5.20 20.35 -22.68
C GLY A 82 -4.31 19.15 -22.96
N LEU A 83 -4.65 18.36 -23.98
CA LEU A 83 -3.80 17.23 -24.39
C LEU A 83 -2.45 17.70 -24.97
N ALA A 84 -2.42 18.81 -25.71
CA ALA A 84 -1.17 19.40 -26.19
C ALA A 84 -0.28 19.85 -25.03
N LEU A 85 -0.83 20.56 -24.04
CA LEU A 85 -0.10 20.95 -22.81
C LEU A 85 0.45 19.74 -22.07
N PHE A 86 -0.33 18.67 -21.96
CA PHE A 86 0.12 17.42 -21.33
C PHE A 86 1.28 16.79 -22.12
N THR A 87 1.19 16.76 -23.45
CA THR A 87 2.27 16.26 -24.33
C THR A 87 3.55 17.08 -24.20
N ASP A 88 3.43 18.40 -24.06
CA ASP A 88 4.59 19.27 -23.81
C ASP A 88 5.23 18.94 -22.44
N LEU A 89 4.43 18.67 -21.40
CA LEU A 89 4.93 18.23 -20.08
C LEU A 89 5.70 16.90 -20.17
N ILE A 90 5.33 15.97 -21.06
CA ILE A 90 6.02 14.69 -21.23
C ILE A 90 7.51 14.86 -21.58
N THR A 91 7.88 15.92 -22.26
CA THR A 91 9.30 16.19 -22.59
C THR A 91 10.13 16.59 -21.37
N GLN A 92 9.48 16.95 -20.26
CA GLN A 92 10.07 17.49 -19.04
C GLN A 92 10.02 16.50 -17.86
N VAL A 93 9.53 15.28 -18.08
CA VAL A 93 9.29 14.30 -16.99
C VAL A 93 9.88 12.93 -17.32
N ASP A 94 10.07 12.13 -16.29
CA ASP A 94 10.67 10.80 -16.36
C ASP A 94 9.62 9.69 -16.38
N ILE A 95 8.52 9.91 -15.67
CA ILE A 95 7.52 8.89 -15.37
C ILE A 95 6.11 9.45 -15.55
N VAL A 96 5.23 8.65 -16.15
CA VAL A 96 3.78 8.82 -16.09
C VAL A 96 3.17 7.61 -15.42
N ILE A 97 2.43 7.81 -14.34
CA ILE A 97 1.69 6.75 -13.65
C ILE A 97 0.19 7.00 -13.77
N SER A 98 -0.56 5.95 -14.12
CA SER A 98 -2.02 5.99 -14.26
C SER A 98 -2.66 4.71 -13.73
N ASN A 99 -3.95 4.76 -13.41
CA ASN A 99 -4.76 3.59 -13.09
C ASN A 99 -6.11 3.64 -13.81
N PHE A 100 -6.09 4.13 -15.05
CA PHE A 100 -7.23 4.08 -15.95
C PHE A 100 -7.53 2.64 -16.38
N GLY A 101 -8.81 2.36 -16.66
CA GLY A 101 -9.18 1.08 -17.26
C GLY A 101 -8.56 0.89 -18.64
N ALA A 102 -8.40 -0.36 -19.06
CA ALA A 102 -7.83 -0.73 -20.36
C ALA A 102 -8.50 0.00 -21.52
N GLY A 103 -7.70 0.45 -22.49
CA GLY A 103 -8.13 1.21 -23.67
C GLY A 103 -8.39 2.71 -23.42
N VAL A 104 -8.33 3.19 -22.16
CA VAL A 104 -8.46 4.63 -21.87
C VAL A 104 -7.19 5.40 -22.24
N PRO A 105 -5.98 4.94 -21.85
CA PRO A 105 -4.74 5.63 -22.26
C PRO A 105 -4.62 5.76 -23.77
N GLU A 106 -4.91 4.70 -24.52
CA GLU A 106 -4.84 4.68 -26.00
C GLU A 106 -5.82 5.67 -26.61
N ARG A 107 -7.06 5.69 -26.13
CA ARG A 107 -8.10 6.62 -26.61
C ARG A 107 -7.76 8.08 -26.35
N LEU A 108 -7.04 8.35 -25.27
CA LEU A 108 -6.58 9.70 -24.89
C LEU A 108 -5.24 10.05 -25.56
N GLY A 109 -4.54 9.10 -26.20
CA GLY A 109 -3.20 9.32 -26.74
C GLY A 109 -2.12 9.51 -25.68
N ILE A 110 -2.33 8.94 -24.49
CA ILE A 110 -1.41 8.99 -23.34
C ILE A 110 -0.83 7.61 -22.98
N ASP A 111 -0.97 6.65 -23.89
CA ASP A 111 -0.30 5.36 -23.81
C ASP A 111 1.21 5.48 -24.09
N TYR A 112 1.97 4.45 -23.73
CA TYR A 112 3.43 4.44 -23.88
C TYR A 112 3.88 4.72 -25.31
N VAL A 113 3.25 4.07 -26.31
CA VAL A 113 3.64 4.21 -27.73
C VAL A 113 3.46 5.64 -28.21
N SER A 114 2.42 6.32 -27.73
CA SER A 114 2.14 7.72 -28.06
C SER A 114 3.12 8.65 -27.34
N LEU A 115 3.37 8.44 -26.04
CA LEU A 115 4.24 9.31 -25.25
C LEU A 115 5.72 9.12 -25.58
N ALA A 116 6.16 7.93 -25.95
CA ALA A 116 7.54 7.64 -26.35
C ALA A 116 7.97 8.38 -27.62
N LYS A 117 7.03 8.83 -28.46
CA LYS A 117 7.32 9.69 -29.62
C LYS A 117 7.81 11.06 -29.21
N ALA A 118 7.26 11.61 -28.11
CA ALA A 118 7.66 12.91 -27.57
C ALA A 118 8.90 12.79 -26.65
N ASN A 119 9.00 11.68 -25.92
CA ASN A 119 10.12 11.43 -25.00
C ASN A 119 10.49 9.94 -25.02
N PRO A 120 11.50 9.50 -25.79
CA PRO A 120 11.92 8.10 -25.86
C PRO A 120 12.42 7.53 -24.53
N ARG A 121 12.73 8.37 -23.55
CA ARG A 121 13.15 7.97 -22.21
C ARG A 121 12.00 7.86 -21.21
N ILE A 122 10.76 8.14 -21.64
CA ILE A 122 9.61 8.10 -20.74
C ILE A 122 9.36 6.69 -20.21
N ILE A 123 9.09 6.58 -18.92
CA ILE A 123 8.59 5.37 -18.30
C ILE A 123 7.11 5.58 -18.02
N THR A 124 6.26 4.68 -18.49
CA THR A 124 4.84 4.69 -18.15
C THR A 124 4.53 3.53 -17.23
N CYS A 125 3.66 3.73 -16.24
CA CYS A 125 3.15 2.66 -15.39
C CYS A 125 1.63 2.73 -15.37
N THR A 126 0.98 1.61 -15.71
CA THR A 126 -0.47 1.47 -15.59
C THR A 126 -0.80 0.41 -14.56
N ILE A 127 -1.59 0.78 -13.54
CA ILE A 127 -2.10 -0.15 -12.52
C ILE A 127 -3.58 -0.37 -12.81
N SER A 128 -3.97 -1.60 -13.12
CA SER A 128 -5.34 -1.96 -13.45
C SER A 128 -5.80 -3.19 -12.66
N GLY A 129 -7.08 -3.56 -12.78
CA GLY A 129 -7.61 -4.75 -12.11
C GLY A 129 -7.00 -6.05 -12.63
N PHE A 130 -6.81 -6.13 -13.97
CA PHE A 130 -6.54 -7.39 -14.66
C PHE A 130 -5.42 -7.32 -15.71
N GLY A 131 -4.64 -6.24 -15.73
CA GLY A 131 -3.62 -6.00 -16.75
C GLY A 131 -4.17 -5.35 -18.01
N SER A 132 -3.26 -5.00 -18.92
CA SER A 132 -3.58 -4.32 -20.19
C SER A 132 -4.13 -5.25 -21.27
N ASP A 133 -3.91 -6.56 -21.15
CA ASP A 133 -4.31 -7.57 -22.12
C ASP A 133 -5.08 -8.74 -21.49
N GLY A 134 -5.36 -9.77 -22.29
CA GLY A 134 -6.07 -10.95 -21.87
C GLY A 134 -7.59 -10.79 -21.78
N PRO A 135 -8.33 -11.88 -21.47
CA PRO A 135 -9.79 -11.92 -21.53
C PRO A 135 -10.48 -11.06 -20.48
N GLY A 136 -9.80 -10.74 -19.38
CA GLY A 136 -10.32 -9.94 -18.26
C GLY A 136 -10.02 -8.44 -18.35
N SER A 137 -9.16 -7.99 -19.26
CA SER A 137 -8.57 -6.63 -19.25
C SER A 137 -9.61 -5.50 -19.28
N LYS A 138 -10.75 -5.69 -19.93
CA LYS A 138 -11.82 -4.68 -20.03
C LYS A 138 -12.82 -4.70 -18.89
N ARG A 139 -12.68 -5.62 -17.93
CA ARG A 139 -13.58 -5.71 -16.78
C ARG A 139 -13.24 -4.62 -15.76
N PRO A 140 -14.25 -3.95 -15.17
CA PRO A 140 -14.01 -3.05 -14.04
C PRO A 140 -13.58 -3.85 -12.81
N ALA A 141 -12.64 -3.30 -12.04
CA ALA A 141 -12.23 -3.87 -10.76
C ALA A 141 -11.91 -2.76 -9.76
N PHE A 142 -12.09 -3.12 -8.50
CA PHE A 142 -11.59 -2.44 -7.32
C PHE A 142 -10.93 -3.49 -6.42
N ASP A 143 -10.32 -3.06 -5.35
CA ASP A 143 -9.60 -3.88 -4.37
C ASP A 143 -10.27 -5.23 -4.07
N GLN A 144 -11.54 -5.19 -3.63
CA GLN A 144 -12.24 -6.40 -3.21
C GLN A 144 -12.48 -7.40 -4.36
N VAL A 145 -12.62 -6.92 -5.60
CA VAL A 145 -12.74 -7.80 -6.77
C VAL A 145 -11.43 -8.54 -7.02
N ALA A 146 -10.29 -7.84 -6.90
CA ALA A 146 -8.97 -8.46 -7.03
C ALA A 146 -8.70 -9.47 -5.90
N GLN A 147 -9.06 -9.14 -4.65
CA GLN A 147 -8.94 -10.08 -3.51
C GLN A 147 -9.79 -11.34 -3.70
N ALA A 148 -11.03 -11.19 -4.19
CA ALA A 148 -11.93 -12.32 -4.40
C ALA A 148 -11.42 -13.25 -5.53
N MET A 149 -11.02 -12.69 -6.66
CA MET A 149 -10.52 -13.46 -7.80
C MET A 149 -9.12 -14.02 -7.58
N GLY A 150 -8.29 -13.35 -6.80
CA GLY A 150 -6.92 -13.76 -6.52
C GLY A 150 -6.78 -14.86 -5.46
N GLY A 151 -7.89 -15.45 -4.98
CA GLY A 151 -7.86 -16.56 -4.02
C GLY A 151 -7.58 -16.16 -2.57
N GLY A 152 -7.12 -14.93 -2.30
CA GLY A 152 -6.81 -14.48 -0.93
C GLY A 152 -7.99 -14.57 0.04
N MET A 153 -9.21 -14.31 -0.44
CA MET A 153 -10.41 -14.42 0.39
C MET A 153 -10.76 -15.87 0.75
N SER A 154 -10.47 -16.84 -0.12
CA SER A 154 -10.79 -18.25 0.14
C SER A 154 -9.94 -18.89 1.24
N ILE A 155 -8.83 -18.26 1.61
CA ILE A 155 -7.90 -18.69 2.66
C ILE A 155 -7.92 -17.77 3.89
N THR A 156 -8.78 -16.76 3.90
CA THR A 156 -8.89 -15.77 4.99
C THR A 156 -10.27 -15.84 5.63
N GLY A 157 -10.31 -16.10 6.93
CA GLY A 157 -11.55 -16.19 7.70
C GLY A 157 -11.36 -16.92 9.02
N PRO A 158 -12.35 -16.85 9.93
CA PRO A 158 -12.25 -17.50 11.24
C PRO A 158 -12.35 -19.03 11.18
N ASP A 159 -13.00 -19.57 10.15
CA ASP A 159 -13.26 -21.00 9.95
C ASP A 159 -13.46 -21.32 8.46
N ALA A 160 -13.49 -22.60 8.13
CA ALA A 160 -13.59 -23.11 6.76
C ALA A 160 -14.85 -22.66 5.98
N ASN A 161 -15.88 -22.18 6.66
CA ASN A 161 -17.16 -21.79 6.05
C ASN A 161 -17.32 -20.26 5.93
N THR A 162 -16.43 -19.49 6.55
CA THR A 162 -16.55 -18.01 6.63
C THR A 162 -15.36 -17.36 5.94
N MET A 163 -15.52 -16.98 4.69
CA MET A 163 -14.52 -16.28 3.90
C MET A 163 -14.67 -14.75 4.07
N VAL A 164 -13.57 -14.07 4.35
CA VAL A 164 -13.55 -12.61 4.51
C VAL A 164 -12.40 -11.98 3.75
N ARG A 165 -12.56 -10.71 3.37
CA ARG A 165 -11.45 -9.93 2.81
C ARG A 165 -10.43 -9.57 3.88
N ALA A 166 -9.21 -9.23 3.50
CA ALA A 166 -8.26 -8.58 4.40
C ALA A 166 -8.82 -7.25 4.93
N GLY A 167 -8.52 -6.91 6.17
CA GLY A 167 -8.99 -5.66 6.80
C GLY A 167 -8.49 -4.38 6.10
N ILE A 168 -7.29 -4.43 5.50
CA ILE A 168 -6.73 -3.38 4.65
C ILE A 168 -6.98 -3.69 3.16
N PRO A 169 -7.00 -2.69 2.27
CA PRO A 169 -7.20 -2.90 0.83
C PRO A 169 -5.92 -3.45 0.17
N ILE A 170 -5.62 -4.73 0.44
CA ILE A 170 -4.36 -5.38 0.06
C ILE A 170 -4.19 -5.51 -1.47
N GLY A 171 -5.29 -5.55 -2.24
CA GLY A 171 -5.24 -5.55 -3.69
C GLY A 171 -4.70 -4.22 -4.24
N ASP A 172 -5.27 -3.12 -3.76
CA ASP A 172 -4.83 -1.77 -4.12
C ASP A 172 -3.40 -1.49 -3.64
N LEU A 173 -3.10 -1.81 -2.37
CA LEU A 173 -1.77 -1.58 -1.80
C LEU A 173 -0.71 -2.41 -2.52
N GLY A 174 -1.01 -3.68 -2.83
CA GLY A 174 -0.14 -4.55 -3.64
C GLY A 174 0.13 -3.96 -5.01
N GLY A 175 -0.92 -3.54 -5.73
CA GLY A 175 -0.79 -2.87 -7.02
C GLY A 175 0.12 -1.63 -6.96
N GLY A 176 -0.05 -0.78 -5.94
CA GLY A 176 0.79 0.39 -5.73
C GLY A 176 2.25 0.04 -5.45
N MET A 177 2.51 -0.93 -4.57
CA MET A 177 3.87 -1.38 -4.24
C MET A 177 4.59 -2.03 -5.43
N PHE A 178 3.93 -2.96 -6.13
CA PHE A 178 4.51 -3.57 -7.33
C PHE A 178 4.71 -2.54 -8.44
N GLY A 179 3.82 -1.54 -8.57
CA GLY A 179 3.99 -0.40 -9.48
C GLY A 179 5.27 0.38 -9.19
N VAL A 180 5.54 0.71 -7.93
CA VAL A 180 6.79 1.37 -7.53
C VAL A 180 8.01 0.49 -7.83
N MET A 181 7.97 -0.80 -7.51
CA MET A 181 9.06 -1.73 -7.83
C MET A 181 9.34 -1.80 -9.34
N GLY A 182 8.27 -1.89 -10.15
CA GLY A 182 8.39 -1.87 -11.62
C GLY A 182 8.98 -0.56 -12.15
N ILE A 183 8.52 0.58 -11.65
CA ILE A 183 9.04 1.91 -12.01
C ILE A 183 10.53 2.03 -11.66
N LEU A 184 10.94 1.64 -10.44
CA LEU A 184 12.33 1.71 -10.02
C LEU A 184 13.22 0.77 -10.84
N THR A 185 12.72 -0.40 -11.21
CA THR A 185 13.40 -1.34 -12.10
C THR A 185 13.58 -0.74 -13.50
N ALA A 186 12.53 -0.12 -14.05
CA ALA A 186 12.58 0.56 -15.34
C ALA A 186 13.53 1.77 -15.32
N LEU A 187 13.57 2.54 -14.24
CA LEU A 187 14.53 3.64 -14.06
C LEU A 187 15.98 3.11 -14.08
N TYR A 188 16.24 2.05 -13.34
CA TYR A 188 17.57 1.44 -13.29
C TYR A 188 18.00 0.86 -14.65
N GLU A 189 17.08 0.22 -15.37
CA GLU A 189 17.33 -0.28 -16.73
C GLU A 189 17.59 0.85 -17.71
N ARG A 190 16.81 1.94 -17.65
CA ARG A 190 16.93 3.13 -18.50
C ARG A 190 18.31 3.80 -18.39
N GLU A 191 18.97 3.75 -17.23
CA GLU A 191 20.33 4.30 -17.06
C GLU A 191 21.38 3.57 -17.92
N ARG A 192 21.10 2.34 -18.33
CA ARG A 192 21.97 1.54 -19.20
C ARG A 192 21.56 1.59 -20.66
N SER A 193 20.26 1.46 -20.94
CA SER A 193 19.72 1.42 -22.31
C SER A 193 19.54 2.80 -22.94
N GLY A 194 19.32 3.83 -22.10
CA GLY A 194 18.92 5.16 -22.56
C GLY A 194 17.45 5.27 -22.97
N VAL A 195 16.68 4.18 -22.94
CA VAL A 195 15.30 4.10 -23.43
C VAL A 195 14.34 3.79 -22.25
N GLY A 196 13.17 4.44 -22.28
CA GLY A 196 12.09 4.14 -21.32
C GLY A 196 11.29 2.92 -21.74
N GLN A 197 10.34 2.51 -20.89
CA GLN A 197 9.46 1.37 -21.14
C GLN A 197 8.12 1.50 -20.44
N HIS A 198 7.19 0.61 -20.81
CA HIS A 198 5.91 0.47 -20.12
C HIS A 198 6.01 -0.56 -18.99
N VAL A 199 5.42 -0.22 -17.84
CA VAL A 199 5.23 -1.10 -16.70
C VAL A 199 3.73 -1.36 -16.57
N ASP A 200 3.31 -2.59 -16.81
CA ASP A 200 1.92 -3.04 -16.69
C ASP A 200 1.73 -3.80 -15.37
N ILE A 201 0.83 -3.34 -14.52
CA ILE A 201 0.54 -3.92 -13.21
C ILE A 201 -0.94 -4.31 -13.14
N SER A 202 -1.17 -5.59 -12.96
CA SER A 202 -2.48 -6.17 -12.66
C SER A 202 -2.62 -6.39 -11.16
N MET A 203 -3.66 -5.84 -10.53
CA MET A 203 -3.96 -6.13 -9.12
C MET A 203 -4.21 -7.63 -8.90
N LEU A 204 -4.81 -8.32 -9.88
CA LEU A 204 -4.99 -9.77 -9.83
C LEU A 204 -3.66 -10.51 -9.80
N ASP A 205 -2.73 -10.16 -10.66
CA ASP A 205 -1.41 -10.80 -10.71
C ASP A 205 -0.63 -10.55 -9.40
N CYS A 206 -0.78 -9.35 -8.84
CA CYS A 206 -0.22 -9.04 -7.53
C CYS A 206 -0.78 -9.97 -6.45
N GLN A 207 -2.11 -10.21 -6.44
CA GLN A 207 -2.74 -11.14 -5.49
C GLN A 207 -2.21 -12.56 -5.68
N ILE A 208 -2.15 -13.08 -6.91
CA ILE A 208 -1.60 -14.41 -7.19
C ILE A 208 -0.13 -14.52 -6.74
N SER A 209 0.68 -13.51 -7.03
CA SER A 209 2.09 -13.47 -6.58
C SER A 209 2.20 -13.50 -5.06
N MET A 210 1.32 -12.80 -4.34
CA MET A 210 1.30 -12.75 -2.87
C MET A 210 0.78 -14.03 -2.21
N LEU A 211 0.09 -14.93 -2.92
CA LEU A 211 -0.22 -16.26 -2.40
C LEU A 211 1.05 -17.04 -2.06
N ASN A 212 2.15 -16.79 -2.78
CA ASN A 212 3.47 -17.36 -2.50
C ASN A 212 3.41 -18.90 -2.34
N TYR A 213 3.90 -19.43 -1.20
CA TYR A 213 3.92 -20.88 -0.92
C TYR A 213 2.53 -21.51 -0.86
N MET A 214 1.47 -20.78 -0.54
CA MET A 214 0.10 -21.32 -0.52
C MET A 214 -0.31 -21.85 -1.92
N ALA A 215 0.01 -21.09 -2.97
CA ALA A 215 -0.22 -21.55 -4.34
C ALA A 215 0.65 -22.78 -4.68
N THR A 216 1.92 -22.78 -4.25
CA THR A 216 2.82 -23.92 -4.47
C THR A 216 2.31 -25.18 -3.73
N MET A 217 1.81 -25.04 -2.51
CA MET A 217 1.23 -26.15 -1.76
C MET A 217 0.01 -26.73 -2.47
N HIS A 218 -0.88 -25.89 -2.99
CA HIS A 218 -2.01 -26.33 -3.81
C HIS A 218 -1.54 -27.13 -5.03
N PHE A 219 -0.56 -26.65 -5.80
CA PHE A 219 -0.03 -27.38 -6.96
C PHE A 219 0.61 -28.73 -6.60
N LEU A 220 1.22 -28.83 -5.42
CA LEU A 220 1.85 -30.08 -4.96
C LEU A 220 0.83 -31.10 -4.45
N SER A 221 -0.20 -30.66 -3.72
CA SER A 221 -1.18 -31.53 -3.09
C SER A 221 -2.42 -31.81 -3.96
N GLY A 222 -2.76 -30.87 -4.84
CA GLY A 222 -4.05 -30.84 -5.54
C GLY A 222 -5.23 -30.42 -4.66
N GLU A 223 -4.98 -29.99 -3.42
CA GLU A 223 -6.03 -29.58 -2.47
C GLU A 223 -6.08 -28.07 -2.33
N ASP A 224 -7.30 -27.53 -2.22
CA ASP A 224 -7.50 -26.13 -1.92
C ASP A 224 -7.32 -25.87 -0.43
N PRO A 225 -6.44 -24.92 -0.04
CA PRO A 225 -6.38 -24.47 1.35
C PRO A 225 -7.67 -23.73 1.72
N TYR A 226 -8.02 -23.75 3.01
CA TYR A 226 -9.22 -23.14 3.55
C TYR A 226 -8.88 -22.20 4.73
N PRO A 227 -9.79 -21.32 5.15
CA PRO A 227 -9.55 -20.44 6.30
C PRO A 227 -9.39 -21.23 7.60
N ILE A 228 -8.32 -20.95 8.33
CA ILE A 228 -7.97 -21.60 9.62
C ILE A 228 -7.85 -20.57 10.77
N GLY A 229 -8.51 -19.43 10.64
CA GLY A 229 -8.42 -18.35 11.63
C GLY A 229 -7.01 -17.78 11.76
N ASN A 230 -6.52 -17.71 13.00
CA ASN A 230 -5.18 -17.22 13.32
C ASN A 230 -4.15 -18.36 13.47
N SER A 231 -4.54 -19.59 13.21
CA SER A 231 -3.66 -20.76 13.29
C SER A 231 -2.66 -20.79 12.14
N HIS A 232 -1.57 -21.54 12.32
CA HIS A 232 -0.61 -21.81 11.27
C HIS A 232 -0.78 -23.25 10.77
N PHE A 233 -0.60 -23.48 9.47
CA PHE A 233 -0.79 -24.78 8.82
C PHE A 233 0.29 -25.84 9.16
N VAL A 234 1.35 -25.48 9.89
CA VAL A 234 2.42 -26.39 10.36
C VAL A 234 2.72 -26.18 11.84
N HIS A 235 2.90 -24.94 12.29
CA HIS A 235 3.47 -24.63 13.60
C HIS A 235 2.42 -24.60 14.71
N VAL A 236 2.71 -25.26 15.85
CA VAL A 236 1.85 -25.31 17.04
C VAL A 236 2.70 -25.16 18.31
N PRO A 237 2.28 -24.31 19.26
CA PRO A 237 1.27 -23.26 19.09
C PRO A 237 1.76 -22.10 18.21
N TYR A 238 0.91 -21.68 17.30
CA TYR A 238 1.05 -20.45 16.53
C TYR A 238 -0.37 -19.88 16.34
N ASN A 239 -0.81 -19.04 17.28
CA ASN A 239 -2.19 -18.58 17.31
C ASN A 239 -2.34 -17.32 18.16
N THR A 240 -3.57 -16.81 18.21
CA THR A 240 -4.01 -15.77 19.16
C THR A 240 -4.64 -16.43 20.37
N PHE A 241 -4.26 -15.99 21.56
CA PHE A 241 -4.73 -16.52 22.84
C PHE A 241 -5.36 -15.44 23.68
N THR A 242 -6.37 -15.82 24.48
CA THR A 242 -7.11 -14.92 25.37
C THR A 242 -6.36 -14.76 26.70
N CYS A 243 -6.17 -13.51 27.12
CA CYS A 243 -5.75 -13.12 28.47
C CYS A 243 -6.93 -12.49 29.21
N SER A 244 -6.77 -12.19 30.50
CA SER A 244 -7.84 -11.58 31.32
C SER A 244 -8.30 -10.20 30.82
N ASP A 245 -7.44 -9.48 30.09
CA ASP A 245 -7.65 -8.09 29.67
C ASP A 245 -7.49 -7.88 28.14
N GLY A 246 -7.32 -8.94 27.36
CA GLY A 246 -7.15 -8.83 25.90
C GLY A 246 -6.64 -10.11 25.25
N PHE A 247 -5.87 -9.94 24.18
CA PHE A 247 -5.35 -11.04 23.38
C PHE A 247 -3.86 -10.87 23.13
N ILE A 248 -3.13 -12.00 23.11
CA ILE A 248 -1.74 -12.07 22.68
C ILE A 248 -1.57 -13.10 21.56
N VAL A 249 -0.60 -12.87 20.68
CA VAL A 249 -0.10 -13.88 19.75
C VAL A 249 1.10 -14.57 20.37
N ILE A 250 1.17 -15.89 20.25
CA ILE A 250 2.36 -16.70 20.55
C ILE A 250 2.70 -17.50 19.29
N ALA A 251 3.99 -17.48 18.89
CA ALA A 251 4.47 -18.16 17.68
C ALA A 251 5.66 -19.11 18.02
N VAL A 252 5.37 -20.38 18.19
CA VAL A 252 6.37 -21.42 18.45
C VAL A 252 6.71 -22.14 17.15
N ILE A 253 7.78 -21.69 16.50
CA ILE A 253 8.23 -22.21 15.20
C ILE A 253 9.35 -23.26 15.31
N THR A 254 9.92 -23.44 16.50
CA THR A 254 10.98 -24.43 16.76
C THR A 254 10.72 -25.19 18.07
N ASP A 255 11.27 -26.39 18.19
CA ASP A 255 11.14 -27.19 19.41
C ASP A 255 11.82 -26.51 20.61
N ASN A 256 12.87 -25.72 20.39
CA ASN A 256 13.48 -24.93 21.46
C ASN A 256 12.51 -23.86 22.03
N PHE A 257 11.70 -23.21 21.20
CA PHE A 257 10.67 -22.30 21.69
C PHE A 257 9.57 -23.03 22.47
N TRP A 258 9.26 -24.27 22.10
CA TRP A 258 8.36 -25.11 22.85
C TRP A 258 8.91 -25.42 24.26
N GLN A 259 10.17 -25.84 24.36
CA GLN A 259 10.81 -26.08 25.66
C GLN A 259 10.85 -24.82 26.53
N ASN A 260 11.08 -23.66 25.93
CA ASN A 260 11.03 -22.39 26.63
C ASN A 260 9.60 -22.05 27.09
N LEU A 261 8.57 -22.36 26.27
CA LEU A 261 7.17 -22.12 26.61
C LEU A 261 6.76 -22.98 27.82
N LYS A 262 7.14 -24.25 27.87
CA LYS A 262 6.90 -25.12 29.04
C LYS A 262 7.48 -24.58 30.34
N GLN A 263 8.57 -23.80 30.29
CA GLN A 263 9.14 -23.16 31.49
C GLN A 263 8.35 -21.93 31.96
N VAL A 264 7.50 -21.36 31.10
CA VAL A 264 6.65 -20.20 31.42
C VAL A 264 5.24 -20.64 31.80
N ILE A 265 4.73 -21.64 31.09
CA ILE A 265 3.38 -22.17 31.26
C ILE A 265 3.47 -23.47 32.03
N ASP A 266 3.07 -23.43 33.31
CA ASP A 266 3.01 -24.64 34.14
C ASP A 266 1.77 -25.47 33.77
N CYS A 267 1.99 -26.46 32.89
CA CYS A 267 0.94 -27.36 32.41
C CYS A 267 1.51 -28.77 32.30
N PRO A 268 1.20 -29.66 33.27
CA PRO A 268 1.70 -31.06 33.26
C PRO A 268 1.36 -31.84 31.99
N ASP A 269 0.23 -31.51 31.34
CA ASP A 269 -0.17 -32.16 30.07
C ASP A 269 0.83 -31.87 28.94
N PHE A 270 1.61 -30.78 29.03
CA PHE A 270 2.64 -30.45 28.06
C PHE A 270 3.94 -31.25 28.19
N ASP A 271 4.08 -32.03 29.26
CA ASP A 271 5.26 -32.88 29.52
C ASP A 271 5.20 -34.25 28.78
N ASP A 272 4.09 -34.52 28.07
CA ASP A 272 4.04 -35.72 27.20
C ASP A 272 5.16 -35.59 26.12
N PRO A 273 6.05 -36.61 26.03
CA PRO A 273 7.17 -36.61 25.09
C PRO A 273 6.77 -36.43 23.61
N LYS A 274 5.53 -36.77 23.25
CA LYS A 274 5.02 -36.58 21.89
C LYS A 274 5.05 -35.09 21.48
N TYR A 275 4.88 -34.16 22.44
CA TYR A 275 4.88 -32.72 22.18
C TYR A 275 6.27 -32.11 22.05
N ASP A 276 7.34 -32.83 22.31
CA ASP A 276 8.69 -32.36 22.08
C ASP A 276 9.00 -32.17 20.60
N THR A 277 8.17 -32.70 19.71
CA THR A 277 8.28 -32.56 18.26
C THR A 277 7.09 -31.79 17.66
N GLN A 278 7.34 -31.04 16.59
CA GLN A 278 6.29 -30.31 15.87
C GLN A 278 5.15 -31.22 15.37
N PRO A 279 5.41 -32.41 14.76
CA PRO A 279 4.32 -33.31 14.35
C PRO A 279 3.42 -33.77 15.50
N GLY A 280 3.99 -34.04 16.68
CA GLY A 280 3.22 -34.43 17.84
C GLY A 280 2.30 -33.32 18.35
N ARG A 281 2.79 -32.07 18.34
CA ARG A 281 1.98 -30.91 18.70
C ARG A 281 0.88 -30.65 17.66
N TRP A 282 1.18 -30.85 16.39
CA TRP A 282 0.20 -30.68 15.32
C TRP A 282 -1.01 -31.60 15.45
N GLN A 283 -0.81 -32.87 15.85
CA GLN A 283 -1.89 -33.82 16.04
C GLN A 283 -2.91 -33.38 17.09
N ASP A 284 -2.44 -32.66 18.13
CA ASP A 284 -3.26 -32.24 19.26
C ASP A 284 -3.36 -30.70 19.36
N GLN A 285 -3.29 -29.99 18.22
CA GLN A 285 -3.26 -28.53 18.23
C GLN A 285 -4.45 -27.91 18.95
N ASP A 286 -5.65 -28.46 18.81
CA ASP A 286 -6.85 -27.94 19.45
C ASP A 286 -6.77 -28.08 20.97
N LEU A 287 -6.28 -29.22 21.46
CA LEU A 287 -6.09 -29.48 22.88
C LEU A 287 -5.04 -28.52 23.48
N ILE A 288 -3.89 -28.36 22.80
CA ILE A 288 -2.84 -27.44 23.20
C ILE A 288 -3.36 -26.00 23.24
N ASN A 289 -4.10 -25.57 22.21
CA ASN A 289 -4.68 -24.24 22.16
C ASN A 289 -5.73 -24.02 23.25
N GLN A 290 -6.54 -25.02 23.60
CA GLN A 290 -7.50 -24.96 24.70
C GLN A 290 -6.80 -24.80 26.05
N HIS A 291 -5.75 -25.59 26.34
CA HIS A 291 -4.95 -25.46 27.56
C HIS A 291 -4.33 -24.07 27.67
N LEU A 292 -3.71 -23.57 26.60
CA LEU A 292 -3.12 -22.23 26.57
C LEU A 292 -4.15 -21.13 26.80
N ASN A 293 -5.31 -21.18 26.13
CA ASN A 293 -6.37 -20.19 26.36
C ASN A 293 -6.86 -20.18 27.81
N ARG A 294 -7.05 -21.38 28.41
CA ARG A 294 -7.46 -21.48 29.82
C ARG A 294 -6.43 -20.86 30.75
N LEU A 295 -5.16 -21.24 30.63
CA LEU A 295 -4.09 -20.79 31.52
C LEU A 295 -3.77 -19.31 31.32
N LEU A 296 -3.70 -18.85 30.09
CA LEU A 296 -3.38 -17.45 29.77
C LEU A 296 -4.50 -16.49 30.21
N SER A 297 -5.76 -16.94 30.26
CA SER A 297 -6.89 -16.14 30.74
C SER A 297 -6.83 -15.77 32.24
N GLU A 298 -5.97 -16.46 33.01
CA GLU A 298 -5.82 -16.23 34.46
C GLU A 298 -5.05 -14.94 34.80
N ASN A 299 -4.28 -14.40 33.83
CA ASN A 299 -3.49 -13.18 34.04
C ASN A 299 -3.60 -12.20 32.85
N THR A 300 -3.07 -10.97 33.04
CA THR A 300 -3.08 -9.92 32.03
C THR A 300 -2.11 -10.19 30.88
N CYS A 301 -2.36 -9.58 29.73
CA CYS A 301 -1.45 -9.60 28.58
C CYS A 301 -0.03 -9.15 28.96
N GLU A 302 0.10 -8.07 29.74
CA GLU A 302 1.40 -7.56 30.18
C GLU A 302 2.17 -8.58 31.03
N HIS A 303 1.48 -9.28 31.93
CA HIS A 303 2.08 -10.32 32.77
C HIS A 303 2.70 -11.42 31.90
N TRP A 304 1.95 -11.96 30.94
CA TRP A 304 2.41 -13.04 30.08
C TRP A 304 3.49 -12.59 29.10
N LEU A 305 3.32 -11.46 28.47
CA LEU A 305 4.30 -10.93 27.53
C LEU A 305 5.67 -10.73 28.18
N ARG A 306 5.72 -10.23 29.40
CA ARG A 306 6.98 -10.06 30.16
C ARG A 306 7.70 -11.40 30.36
N GLN A 307 7.00 -12.46 30.72
CA GLN A 307 7.58 -13.79 30.94
C GLN A 307 8.01 -14.46 29.64
N LEU A 308 7.15 -14.41 28.62
CA LEU A 308 7.43 -14.99 27.31
C LEU A 308 8.62 -14.33 26.63
N GLN A 309 8.70 -12.99 26.68
CA GLN A 309 9.82 -12.21 26.14
C GLN A 309 11.14 -12.48 26.87
N ALA A 310 11.12 -12.65 28.18
CA ALA A 310 12.30 -13.02 28.97
C ALA A 310 12.89 -14.38 28.54
N LYS A 311 12.05 -15.27 28.03
CA LYS A 311 12.45 -16.58 27.44
C LYS A 311 12.64 -16.52 25.93
N ARG A 312 12.63 -15.31 25.32
CA ARG A 312 12.80 -15.08 23.89
C ARG A 312 11.79 -15.82 23.01
N ILE A 313 10.58 -16.05 23.52
CA ILE A 313 9.49 -16.63 22.75
C ILE A 313 8.86 -15.51 21.92
N PRO A 314 8.70 -15.69 20.61
CA PRO A 314 8.02 -14.71 19.76
C PRO A 314 6.57 -14.54 20.19
N CYS A 315 6.25 -13.35 20.70
CA CYS A 315 4.90 -12.99 21.18
C CYS A 315 4.67 -11.49 21.07
N ALA A 316 3.41 -11.10 20.94
CA ALA A 316 3.00 -9.70 20.87
C ALA A 316 1.55 -9.53 21.35
N PRO A 317 1.14 -8.36 21.85
CA PRO A 317 -0.26 -8.07 22.07
C PRO A 317 -1.01 -7.92 20.75
N VAL A 318 -2.30 -8.25 20.71
CA VAL A 318 -3.17 -7.87 19.59
C VAL A 318 -3.67 -6.44 19.85
N ASN A 319 -2.96 -5.48 19.30
CA ASN A 319 -3.23 -4.06 19.51
C ASN A 319 -4.48 -3.59 18.76
N THR A 320 -5.26 -2.72 19.38
CA THR A 320 -6.16 -1.83 18.65
C THR A 320 -5.35 -0.84 17.81
N LEU A 321 -6.01 -0.17 16.85
CA LEU A 321 -5.33 0.84 16.04
C LEU A 321 -4.71 1.96 16.90
N SER A 322 -5.40 2.41 17.95
CA SER A 322 -4.88 3.42 18.87
C SER A 322 -3.63 2.96 19.61
N GLN A 323 -3.62 1.71 20.08
CA GLN A 323 -2.46 1.12 20.76
C GLN A 323 -1.28 0.94 19.78
N ALA A 324 -1.53 0.45 18.57
CA ALA A 324 -0.50 0.28 17.56
C ALA A 324 0.16 1.63 17.18
N LEU A 325 -0.64 2.69 17.01
CA LEU A 325 -0.13 4.03 16.68
C LEU A 325 0.55 4.75 17.86
N ALA A 326 0.37 4.28 19.08
CA ALA A 326 1.04 4.77 20.31
C ALA A 326 2.24 3.91 20.72
N ASP A 327 2.50 2.80 20.03
CA ASP A 327 3.60 1.90 20.34
C ASP A 327 4.96 2.60 20.21
N THR A 328 5.84 2.39 21.20
CA THR A 328 7.14 3.06 21.29
C THR A 328 8.06 2.76 20.10
N GLN A 329 8.03 1.53 19.58
CA GLN A 329 8.81 1.15 18.40
C GLN A 329 8.26 1.81 17.14
N VAL A 330 6.93 1.90 17.00
CA VAL A 330 6.25 2.56 15.87
C VAL A 330 6.59 4.06 15.86
N LEU A 331 6.55 4.71 17.04
CA LEU A 331 6.91 6.13 17.17
C LEU A 331 8.42 6.36 16.94
N HIS A 332 9.29 5.51 17.50
CA HIS A 332 10.73 5.58 17.27
C HIS A 332 11.11 5.46 15.79
N ARG A 333 10.35 4.65 15.04
CA ARG A 333 10.54 4.46 13.59
C ARG A 333 9.90 5.56 12.74
N ASN A 334 9.38 6.65 13.33
CA ASN A 334 8.68 7.73 12.63
C ASN A 334 7.55 7.20 11.72
N MET A 335 6.78 6.22 12.22
CA MET A 335 5.64 5.67 11.47
C MET A 335 4.33 6.39 11.76
N VAL A 336 4.32 7.34 12.70
CA VAL A 336 3.23 8.30 12.91
C VAL A 336 3.78 9.69 12.66
N VAL A 337 3.27 10.37 11.65
CA VAL A 337 3.78 11.66 11.17
C VAL A 337 2.66 12.70 11.07
N ASP A 338 3.01 13.97 11.11
CA ASP A 338 2.06 15.06 10.91
C ASP A 338 1.71 15.18 9.42
N LEU A 339 0.41 15.14 9.12
CA LEU A 339 -0.18 15.48 7.83
C LEU A 339 -0.83 16.86 7.95
N LYS A 340 -0.37 17.80 7.14
CA LYS A 340 -0.83 19.18 7.18
C LYS A 340 -1.83 19.47 6.09
N HIS A 341 -2.76 20.37 6.36
CA HIS A 341 -3.58 21.03 5.37
C HIS A 341 -2.85 22.32 4.92
N PRO A 342 -3.02 22.82 3.67
CA PRO A 342 -2.41 24.07 3.21
C PRO A 342 -2.70 25.32 4.07
N ASN A 343 -3.81 25.31 4.83
CA ASN A 343 -4.13 26.39 5.78
C ASN A 343 -3.42 26.30 7.16
N GLY A 344 -2.52 25.32 7.34
CA GLY A 344 -1.74 25.14 8.56
C GLY A 344 -2.35 24.20 9.60
N LYS A 345 -3.62 23.77 9.48
CA LYS A 345 -4.17 22.73 10.34
C LYS A 345 -3.45 21.40 10.10
N ALA A 346 -3.39 20.56 11.11
CA ALA A 346 -2.68 19.28 11.03
C ALA A 346 -3.50 18.14 11.63
N THR A 347 -3.26 16.94 11.11
CA THR A 347 -3.65 15.65 11.67
C THR A 347 -2.46 14.72 11.62
N LYS A 348 -2.63 13.46 12.03
CA LYS A 348 -1.58 12.45 11.94
C LYS A 348 -1.94 11.38 10.90
N GLY A 349 -0.91 10.75 10.38
CA GLY A 349 -1.06 9.63 9.44
C GLY A 349 0.17 8.73 9.41
N PRO A 350 0.14 7.65 8.62
CA PRO A 350 1.25 6.70 8.54
C PRO A 350 2.47 7.32 7.85
N GLY A 351 3.66 7.06 8.41
CA GLY A 351 4.94 7.45 7.82
C GLY A 351 5.40 6.54 6.67
N ASN A 352 6.54 6.88 6.07
CA ASN A 352 7.17 6.03 5.05
C ASN A 352 7.96 4.91 5.74
N PRO A 353 7.71 3.61 5.43
CA PRO A 353 8.43 2.50 6.02
C PRO A 353 9.84 2.32 5.45
N ILE A 354 10.17 2.90 4.30
CA ILE A 354 11.48 2.79 3.66
C ILE A 354 12.45 3.76 4.33
N LYS A 355 13.45 3.22 5.04
CA LYS A 355 14.48 3.99 5.75
C LYS A 355 15.82 3.79 5.07
N LEU A 356 16.31 4.81 4.37
CA LEU A 356 17.59 4.78 3.67
C LEU A 356 18.66 5.44 4.53
N SER A 357 19.78 4.75 4.77
CA SER A 357 20.85 5.20 5.67
C SER A 357 21.55 6.50 5.23
N ARG A 358 21.45 6.88 3.95
CA ARG A 358 22.06 8.08 3.37
C ARG A 358 21.04 9.20 3.08
N SER A 359 19.76 8.94 3.30
CA SER A 359 18.70 9.94 3.14
C SER A 359 18.17 10.34 4.51
N THR A 360 17.93 11.61 4.72
CA THR A 360 17.30 12.11 5.95
C THR A 360 15.79 12.20 5.74
N ASP A 361 15.04 11.77 6.75
CA ASP A 361 13.59 11.97 6.78
C ASP A 361 13.31 13.49 6.70
N GLN A 362 12.53 13.91 5.72
CA GLN A 362 12.06 15.28 5.58
C GLN A 362 10.62 15.41 6.07
N PRO A 363 10.23 16.54 6.65
CA PRO A 363 8.82 16.82 6.90
C PRO A 363 8.01 16.73 5.61
N PHE A 364 6.87 16.07 5.66
CA PHE A 364 5.99 15.96 4.51
C PHE A 364 5.33 17.32 4.21
N THR A 365 5.27 17.67 2.94
CA THR A 365 4.48 18.82 2.49
C THR A 365 2.98 18.48 2.52
N PRO A 366 2.10 19.46 2.71
CA PRO A 366 0.66 19.24 2.69
C PRO A 366 0.18 18.63 1.38
N ALA A 367 -0.89 17.81 1.46
CA ALA A 367 -1.64 17.46 0.27
C ALA A 367 -2.20 18.73 -0.39
N PRO A 368 -2.05 18.91 -1.72
CA PRO A 368 -2.36 20.18 -2.37
C PRO A 368 -3.86 20.41 -2.54
N THR A 369 -4.29 21.66 -2.54
CA THR A 369 -5.61 22.03 -3.07
C THR A 369 -5.65 21.85 -4.58
N LEU A 370 -6.84 21.74 -5.17
CA LEU A 370 -7.01 21.52 -6.61
C LEU A 370 -6.40 22.65 -7.43
N GLY A 371 -5.46 22.31 -8.32
CA GLY A 371 -4.80 23.24 -9.20
C GLY A 371 -3.81 24.19 -8.50
N GLN A 372 -3.48 23.94 -7.23
CA GLN A 372 -2.63 24.82 -6.42
C GLN A 372 -1.30 25.21 -7.11
N HIS A 373 -0.77 24.33 -7.92
CA HIS A 373 0.54 24.51 -8.56
C HIS A 373 0.43 24.64 -10.09
N THR A 374 -0.78 24.86 -10.63
CA THR A 374 -0.97 24.93 -12.09
C THR A 374 -0.11 26.04 -12.70
N ASP A 375 -0.17 27.25 -12.16
CA ASP A 375 0.57 28.40 -12.70
C ASP A 375 2.08 28.20 -12.60
N GLU A 376 2.53 27.68 -11.46
CA GLU A 376 3.94 27.38 -11.23
C GLU A 376 4.47 26.37 -12.25
N VAL A 377 3.78 25.25 -12.43
CA VAL A 377 4.20 24.17 -13.33
C VAL A 377 4.16 24.64 -14.81
N MET A 378 3.09 25.36 -15.21
CA MET A 378 2.97 25.87 -16.57
C MET A 378 4.08 26.89 -16.88
N SER A 379 4.40 27.76 -15.94
CA SER A 379 5.47 28.75 -16.11
C SER A 379 6.85 28.08 -16.08
N GLN A 380 7.14 27.22 -15.10
CA GLN A 380 8.49 26.67 -14.90
C GLN A 380 8.87 25.59 -15.90
N LEU A 381 7.92 24.69 -16.27
CA LEU A 381 8.21 23.57 -17.15
C LEU A 381 7.90 23.86 -18.61
N LEU A 382 6.89 24.70 -18.89
CA LEU A 382 6.48 25.00 -20.27
C LEU A 382 6.84 26.43 -20.70
N ASN A 383 7.46 27.25 -19.82
CA ASN A 383 7.81 28.62 -20.07
C ASN A 383 6.64 29.49 -20.53
N LEU A 384 5.40 29.17 -20.09
CA LEU A 384 4.23 29.97 -20.42
C LEU A 384 4.24 31.29 -19.64
N SER A 385 3.94 32.41 -20.35
CA SER A 385 3.77 33.71 -19.73
C SER A 385 2.45 33.76 -18.93
N VAL A 386 2.37 34.64 -17.94
CA VAL A 386 1.15 34.90 -17.16
C VAL A 386 -0.06 35.14 -18.08
N LYS A 387 0.10 35.90 -19.17
CA LYS A 387 -0.97 36.18 -20.14
C LYS A 387 -1.50 34.90 -20.81
N GLN A 388 -0.62 33.94 -21.16
CA GLN A 388 -1.02 32.66 -21.76
C GLN A 388 -1.75 31.78 -20.73
N ILE A 389 -1.24 31.72 -19.50
CA ILE A 389 -1.86 31.01 -18.40
C ILE A 389 -3.27 31.53 -18.12
N ASP A 390 -3.43 32.88 -18.01
CA ASP A 390 -4.73 33.49 -17.80
C ASP A 390 -5.71 33.23 -18.95
N GLN A 391 -5.22 33.16 -20.19
CA GLN A 391 -6.05 32.83 -21.34
C GLN A 391 -6.54 31.37 -21.26
N LEU A 392 -5.67 30.43 -20.92
CA LEU A 392 -6.02 29.00 -20.74
C LEU A 392 -7.06 28.81 -19.62
N LYS A 393 -6.91 29.56 -18.51
CA LYS A 393 -7.90 29.56 -17.41
C LYS A 393 -9.26 30.09 -17.87
N LYS A 394 -9.29 31.22 -18.61
CA LYS A 394 -10.53 31.79 -19.16
C LYS A 394 -11.25 30.84 -20.12
N GLN A 395 -10.49 30.00 -20.83
CA GLN A 395 -11.02 28.96 -21.73
C GLN A 395 -11.44 27.67 -21.00
N GLY A 396 -11.17 27.57 -19.69
CA GLY A 396 -11.47 26.36 -18.91
C GLY A 396 -10.55 25.16 -19.19
N ILE A 397 -9.43 25.37 -19.87
CA ILE A 397 -8.46 24.33 -20.21
C ILE A 397 -7.63 23.93 -18.97
N ILE A 398 -7.30 24.89 -18.14
CA ILE A 398 -6.61 24.72 -16.86
C ILE A 398 -7.35 25.47 -15.74
N LYS A 399 -7.03 25.15 -14.50
CA LYS A 399 -7.59 25.83 -13.33
C LYS A 399 -6.47 26.36 -12.42
#